data_f4366f05356690f20c4d798d5a653576
#
_entry.id   f4366f05356690f20c4d798d5a653576
#
_cell.length_a   1.000
_cell.length_b   1.000
_cell.length_c   1.000
_cell.angle_alpha   90.00
_cell.angle_beta   90.00
_cell.angle_gamma   90.00
#
_symmetry.space_group_name_H-M   'P 1'
#
loop_
_entity.id
_entity.type
_entity.pdbx_description
1 polymer ?
#
loop_
_entity_poly.entity_id
_entity_poly.type
_entity_poly.pdbx_seq_one_letter_code
_entity_poly.pdbx_strand_id
1 'polypeptide(L)'
;ATTVPVGEDQMPMIEQCKEIVHKFNSVYGETLTDPEIVLPSNKSCLRLPGIDGKAKMSKSLGNCIYLSDEEDVVKKKVMSMFTDPNHLRVEDPGQVEGNPVFIYLDAFCKDEYFEEFWPEYKNLDELKAHYQRGGLGDVKVKKFLNKVLQAELAPIRARRKEWEQKLPEVFAILKEGSKAAEAKAAETLQDVKAAMRINYFDDADFLN
;
A
#
# COMPACT_ATOMS: atom_id res chain seq x y z
N ALA A 1 10.94 1.98 -16.61
CA ALA A 1 11.06 1.06 -15.48
C ALA A 1 10.81 -0.38 -15.95
N THR A 2 11.60 -1.33 -15.49
CA THR A 2 11.45 -2.75 -15.85
C THR A 2 10.57 -3.51 -14.86
N THR A 3 10.53 -3.08 -13.60
CA THR A 3 9.77 -3.73 -12.52
C THR A 3 8.98 -2.68 -11.76
N VAL A 4 7.67 -2.91 -11.58
CA VAL A 4 6.74 -1.95 -10.96
C VAL A 4 5.98 -2.64 -9.83
N PRO A 5 6.36 -2.42 -8.56
CA PRO A 5 5.59 -2.91 -7.42
C PRO A 5 4.34 -2.06 -7.24
N VAL A 6 3.17 -2.71 -7.30
CA VAL A 6 1.86 -2.03 -7.30
C VAL A 6 0.81 -2.85 -6.56
N GLY A 7 -0.27 -2.19 -6.16
CA GLY A 7 -1.50 -2.87 -5.74
C GLY A 7 -2.31 -3.36 -6.95
N GLU A 8 -3.26 -4.24 -6.70
CA GLU A 8 -4.12 -4.85 -7.73
C GLU A 8 -4.88 -3.81 -8.58
N ASP A 9 -5.24 -2.68 -7.97
CA ASP A 9 -5.96 -1.59 -8.64
C ASP A 9 -5.14 -0.86 -9.72
N GLN A 10 -3.81 -1.08 -9.78
CA GLN A 10 -2.91 -0.51 -10.78
C GLN A 10 -2.64 -1.47 -11.96
N MET A 11 -3.06 -2.73 -11.88
CA MET A 11 -2.84 -3.70 -12.95
C MET A 11 -3.35 -3.22 -14.32
N PRO A 12 -4.56 -2.65 -14.45
CA PRO A 12 -5.04 -2.17 -15.76
C PRO A 12 -4.16 -1.07 -16.35
N MET A 13 -3.56 -0.22 -15.50
CA MET A 13 -2.66 0.84 -15.98
C MET A 13 -1.34 0.27 -16.51
N ILE A 14 -0.80 -0.77 -15.86
CA ILE A 14 0.43 -1.40 -16.33
C ILE A 14 0.17 -2.22 -17.60
N GLU A 15 -0.97 -2.90 -17.71
CA GLU A 15 -1.35 -3.60 -18.95
C GLU A 15 -1.47 -2.59 -20.12
N GLN A 16 -2.07 -1.42 -19.90
CA GLN A 16 -2.09 -0.37 -20.92
C GLN A 16 -0.68 0.12 -21.30
N CYS A 17 0.23 0.22 -20.32
CA CYS A 17 1.64 0.55 -20.61
C CYS A 17 2.30 -0.51 -21.50
N LYS A 18 2.05 -1.81 -21.26
CA LYS A 18 2.56 -2.89 -22.11
C LYS A 18 2.01 -2.81 -23.54
N GLU A 19 0.73 -2.53 -23.69
CA GLU A 19 0.14 -2.33 -25.03
C GLU A 19 0.81 -1.19 -25.79
N ILE A 20 1.14 -0.08 -25.10
CA ILE A 20 1.87 1.05 -25.68
C ILE A 20 3.29 0.62 -26.10
N VAL A 21 4.00 -0.12 -25.23
CA VAL A 21 5.34 -0.66 -25.51
C VAL A 21 5.30 -1.56 -26.74
N HIS A 22 4.40 -2.53 -26.79
CA HIS A 22 4.26 -3.44 -27.93
C HIS A 22 3.93 -2.70 -29.23
N LYS A 23 3.02 -1.73 -29.16
CA LYS A 23 2.67 -0.92 -30.32
C LYS A 23 3.84 -0.08 -30.82
N PHE A 24 4.57 0.56 -29.89
CA PHE A 24 5.74 1.36 -30.22
C PHE A 24 6.83 0.49 -30.89
N ASN A 25 7.20 -0.61 -30.25
CA ASN A 25 8.23 -1.52 -30.74
C ASN A 25 7.87 -2.15 -32.09
N SER A 26 6.59 -2.43 -32.33
CA SER A 26 6.13 -2.96 -33.62
C SER A 26 6.25 -1.97 -34.78
N VAL A 27 6.21 -0.67 -34.51
CA VAL A 27 6.29 0.39 -35.53
C VAL A 27 7.72 0.90 -35.71
N TYR A 28 8.45 1.05 -34.62
CA TYR A 28 9.75 1.75 -34.61
C TYR A 28 10.95 0.84 -34.29
N GLY A 29 10.72 -0.45 -34.01
CA GLY A 29 11.74 -1.41 -33.60
C GLY A 29 11.86 -1.52 -32.09
N GLU A 30 12.53 -2.58 -31.63
CA GLU A 30 12.75 -2.89 -30.21
C GLU A 30 13.49 -1.76 -29.48
N THR A 31 12.75 -0.94 -28.74
CA THR A 31 13.26 0.26 -28.07
C THR A 31 12.84 0.30 -26.61
N LEU A 32 11.56 0.05 -26.33
CA LEU A 32 10.98 0.09 -24.99
C LEU A 32 10.90 -1.31 -24.37
N THR A 33 11.09 -1.39 -23.07
CA THR A 33 11.00 -2.66 -22.32
C THR A 33 9.66 -2.79 -21.64
N ASP A 34 9.04 -3.97 -21.71
CA ASP A 34 7.81 -4.27 -21.00
C ASP A 34 7.99 -4.16 -19.48
N PRO A 35 7.11 -3.44 -18.78
CA PRO A 35 7.15 -3.40 -17.32
C PRO A 35 6.59 -4.71 -16.74
N GLU A 36 7.30 -5.26 -15.76
CA GLU A 36 6.87 -6.41 -14.97
C GLU A 36 6.11 -5.94 -13.71
N ILE A 37 4.94 -6.53 -13.47
CA ILE A 37 4.12 -6.24 -12.29
C ILE A 37 4.60 -7.09 -11.12
N VAL A 38 4.84 -6.47 -9.98
CA VAL A 38 5.09 -7.17 -8.71
C VAL A 38 4.00 -6.80 -7.72
N LEU A 39 3.18 -7.79 -7.36
CA LEU A 39 2.11 -7.65 -6.38
C LEU A 39 2.62 -8.00 -4.97
N PRO A 40 1.97 -7.48 -3.91
CA PRO A 40 2.26 -7.89 -2.54
C PRO A 40 2.10 -9.41 -2.35
N SER A 41 3.03 -10.03 -1.63
CA SER A 41 2.97 -11.45 -1.30
C SER A 41 1.80 -11.79 -0.37
N ASN A 42 1.45 -10.88 0.55
CA ASN A 42 0.26 -11.01 1.38
C ASN A 42 -0.98 -10.50 0.63
N LYS A 43 -1.88 -11.43 0.29
CA LYS A 43 -3.13 -11.13 -0.44
C LYS A 43 -4.03 -10.14 0.29
N SER A 44 -4.03 -10.13 1.61
CA SER A 44 -4.81 -9.17 2.43
C SER A 44 -4.34 -7.73 2.25
N CYS A 45 -3.09 -7.52 1.78
CA CYS A 45 -2.52 -6.21 1.47
C CYS A 45 -2.81 -5.73 0.03
N LEU A 46 -3.41 -6.55 -0.84
CA LEU A 46 -3.72 -6.16 -2.22
C LEU A 46 -4.66 -4.96 -2.27
N ARG A 47 -5.65 -4.94 -1.37
CA ARG A 47 -6.61 -3.83 -1.26
C ARG A 47 -7.17 -3.72 0.15
N LEU A 48 -6.72 -2.73 0.91
CA LEU A 48 -7.29 -2.43 2.22
C LEU A 48 -8.55 -1.54 2.08
N PRO A 49 -9.67 -1.89 2.76
CA PRO A 49 -10.84 -1.04 2.84
C PRO A 49 -10.56 0.19 3.71
N GLY A 50 -11.36 1.24 3.55
CA GLY A 50 -11.41 2.33 4.51
C GLY A 50 -11.97 1.86 5.87
N ILE A 51 -11.80 2.68 6.91
CA ILE A 51 -12.31 2.38 8.25
C ILE A 51 -13.84 2.25 8.30
N ASP A 52 -14.54 2.77 7.30
CA ASP A 52 -15.98 2.66 7.10
C ASP A 52 -16.44 1.29 6.57
N GLY A 53 -15.51 0.42 6.14
CA GLY A 53 -15.78 -0.90 5.60
C GLY A 53 -16.55 -0.94 4.28
N LYS A 54 -16.87 0.21 3.69
CA LYS A 54 -17.73 0.32 2.50
C LYS A 54 -16.98 0.70 1.24
N ALA A 55 -15.98 1.56 1.38
CA ALA A 55 -15.27 2.14 0.26
C ALA A 55 -13.78 1.83 0.30
N LYS A 56 -13.11 1.96 -0.86
CA LYS A 56 -11.65 2.01 -0.92
C LYS A 56 -11.14 3.10 0.00
N MET A 57 -10.02 2.86 0.67
CA MET A 57 -9.30 3.87 1.44
C MET A 57 -8.99 5.08 0.56
N SER A 58 -9.45 6.27 0.98
CA SER A 58 -9.29 7.51 0.22
C SER A 58 -9.08 8.72 1.13
N LYS A 59 -8.11 9.57 0.76
CA LYS A 59 -7.84 10.82 1.48
C LYS A 59 -9.06 11.75 1.47
N SER A 60 -9.75 11.85 0.34
CA SER A 60 -10.92 12.72 0.18
C SER A 60 -12.13 12.28 1.02
N LEU A 61 -12.25 11.00 1.33
CA LEU A 61 -13.29 10.45 2.18
C LEU A 61 -12.95 10.51 3.67
N GLY A 62 -11.71 10.81 4.03
CA GLY A 62 -11.26 10.83 5.42
C GLY A 62 -11.29 9.47 6.12
N ASN A 63 -11.42 8.37 5.37
CA ASN A 63 -11.54 7.00 5.89
C ASN A 63 -10.20 6.24 5.96
N CYS A 64 -9.08 6.98 5.94
CA CYS A 64 -7.72 6.43 5.96
C CYS A 64 -7.11 6.46 7.36
N ILE A 65 -6.29 5.45 7.68
CA ILE A 65 -5.26 5.54 8.72
C ILE A 65 -3.95 5.92 8.02
N TYR A 66 -3.36 7.06 8.40
CA TYR A 66 -2.10 7.52 7.82
C TYR A 66 -0.92 6.96 8.62
N LEU A 67 0.20 6.71 7.93
CA LEU A 67 1.46 6.30 8.59
C LEU A 67 1.99 7.38 9.55
N SER A 68 1.57 8.63 9.37
CA SER A 68 1.92 9.77 10.20
C SER A 68 0.91 10.09 11.30
N ASP A 69 -0.20 9.34 11.40
CA ASP A 69 -1.18 9.58 12.46
C ASP A 69 -0.55 9.33 13.83
N GLU A 70 -0.78 10.24 14.75
CA GLU A 70 -0.34 10.06 16.14
C GLU A 70 -1.18 8.95 16.82
N GLU A 71 -0.67 8.44 17.94
CA GLU A 71 -1.21 7.24 18.60
C GLU A 71 -2.70 7.37 18.95
N ASP A 72 -3.11 8.52 19.47
CA ASP A 72 -4.50 8.81 19.85
C ASP A 72 -5.43 8.89 18.63
N VAL A 73 -4.92 9.40 17.50
CA VAL A 73 -5.67 9.47 16.24
C VAL A 73 -5.90 8.08 15.66
N VAL A 74 -4.86 7.24 15.62
CA VAL A 74 -4.99 5.83 15.21
C VAL A 74 -6.01 5.12 16.08
N LYS A 75 -5.91 5.26 17.41
CA LYS A 75 -6.86 4.66 18.36
C LYS A 75 -8.31 5.09 18.09
N LYS A 76 -8.54 6.39 17.89
CA LYS A 76 -9.89 6.92 17.57
C LYS A 76 -10.43 6.32 16.28
N LYS A 77 -9.60 6.26 15.21
CA LYS A 77 -9.97 5.67 13.94
C LYS A 77 -10.30 4.19 14.05
N VAL A 78 -9.46 3.41 14.74
CA VAL A 78 -9.71 1.98 14.98
C VAL A 78 -11.01 1.75 15.78
N MET A 79 -11.23 2.52 16.83
CA MET A 79 -12.44 2.39 17.63
C MET A 79 -13.71 2.76 16.87
N SER A 80 -13.60 3.65 15.84
CA SER A 80 -14.72 4.02 14.97
C SER A 80 -14.90 3.12 13.74
N MET A 81 -14.03 2.11 13.53
CA MET A 81 -14.16 1.17 12.42
C MET A 81 -15.55 0.52 12.41
N PHE A 82 -16.08 0.36 11.20
CA PHE A 82 -17.29 -0.42 10.98
C PHE A 82 -17.10 -1.86 11.48
N THR A 83 -18.14 -2.42 12.05
CA THR A 83 -18.22 -3.82 12.48
C THR A 83 -19.55 -4.42 12.03
N ASP A 84 -19.76 -5.70 12.28
CA ASP A 84 -20.99 -6.38 11.93
C ASP A 84 -22.22 -5.74 12.60
N PRO A 85 -23.17 -5.21 11.83
CA PRO A 85 -24.38 -4.57 12.38
C PRO A 85 -25.32 -5.55 13.07
N ASN A 86 -25.17 -6.86 12.86
CA ASN A 86 -25.97 -7.91 13.50
C ASN A 86 -25.35 -8.39 14.82
N HIS A 87 -24.08 -8.05 15.10
CA HIS A 87 -23.40 -8.40 16.35
C HIS A 87 -23.72 -7.36 17.44
N LEU A 88 -24.97 -7.39 17.93
CA LEU A 88 -25.48 -6.39 18.90
C LEU A 88 -25.09 -6.72 20.34
N ARG A 89 -24.95 -7.99 20.66
CA ARG A 89 -24.56 -8.49 21.99
C ARG A 89 -23.29 -9.31 21.88
N VAL A 90 -22.56 -9.39 22.97
CA VAL A 90 -21.31 -10.18 23.03
C VAL A 90 -21.54 -11.66 22.73
N GLU A 91 -22.71 -12.17 23.08
CA GLU A 91 -23.10 -13.57 22.88
C GLU A 91 -23.49 -13.88 21.42
N ASP A 92 -23.82 -12.86 20.63
CA ASP A 92 -24.23 -13.07 19.26
C ASP A 92 -23.03 -13.55 18.41
N PRO A 93 -23.24 -14.45 17.44
CA PRO A 93 -22.23 -14.79 16.45
C PRO A 93 -21.85 -13.57 15.63
N GLY A 94 -20.56 -13.33 15.45
CA GLY A 94 -20.07 -12.20 14.64
C GLY A 94 -19.60 -12.63 13.25
N GLN A 95 -19.70 -11.75 12.26
CA GLN A 95 -19.22 -11.96 10.91
C GLN A 95 -17.80 -11.42 10.74
N VAL A 96 -16.89 -12.30 10.32
CA VAL A 96 -15.49 -11.96 10.04
C VAL A 96 -15.32 -11.47 8.60
N GLU A 97 -16.00 -12.12 7.65
CA GLU A 97 -15.91 -11.77 6.23
C GLU A 97 -16.45 -10.37 5.96
N GLY A 98 -15.67 -9.55 5.25
CA GLY A 98 -16.04 -8.15 4.97
C GLY A 98 -15.91 -7.20 6.17
N ASN A 99 -15.53 -7.69 7.33
CA ASN A 99 -15.32 -6.87 8.52
C ASN A 99 -13.92 -6.21 8.47
N PRO A 100 -13.83 -4.87 8.34
CA PRO A 100 -12.55 -4.18 8.20
C PRO A 100 -11.58 -4.44 9.37
N VAL A 101 -12.08 -4.66 10.58
CA VAL A 101 -11.22 -4.96 11.75
C VAL A 101 -10.43 -6.24 11.50
N PHE A 102 -11.07 -7.29 11.00
CA PHE A 102 -10.40 -8.56 10.70
C PHE A 102 -9.56 -8.48 9.42
N ILE A 103 -9.96 -7.72 8.40
CA ILE A 103 -9.14 -7.50 7.20
C ILE A 103 -7.80 -6.82 7.59
N TYR A 104 -7.84 -5.84 8.49
CA TYR A 104 -6.61 -5.22 8.99
C TYR A 104 -5.79 -6.16 9.88
N LEU A 105 -6.42 -7.02 10.67
CA LEU A 105 -5.71 -8.06 11.41
C LEU A 105 -5.04 -9.07 10.45
N ASP A 106 -5.72 -9.50 9.38
CA ASP A 106 -5.14 -10.37 8.35
C ASP A 106 -3.93 -9.74 7.65
N ALA A 107 -3.95 -8.41 7.49
CA ALA A 107 -2.86 -7.69 6.85
C ALA A 107 -1.65 -7.48 7.76
N PHE A 108 -1.85 -7.22 9.05
CA PHE A 108 -0.80 -6.70 9.94
C PHE A 108 -0.52 -7.56 11.17
N CYS A 109 -1.44 -8.46 11.57
CA CYS A 109 -1.24 -9.25 12.77
C CYS A 109 -0.26 -10.40 12.53
N LYS A 110 0.68 -10.56 13.45
CA LYS A 110 1.62 -11.67 13.53
C LYS A 110 1.31 -12.50 14.79
N ASP A 111 1.64 -13.77 14.79
CA ASP A 111 1.38 -14.66 15.94
C ASP A 111 2.08 -14.18 17.22
N GLU A 112 3.27 -13.56 17.08
CA GLU A 112 4.02 -12.93 18.18
C GLU A 112 3.19 -11.88 18.95
N TYR A 113 2.26 -11.18 18.28
CA TYR A 113 1.40 -10.19 18.92
C TYR A 113 0.34 -10.80 19.84
N PHE A 114 0.00 -12.08 19.67
CA PHE A 114 -0.87 -12.77 20.61
C PHE A 114 -0.15 -13.04 21.92
N GLU A 115 1.10 -13.50 21.88
CA GLU A 115 1.88 -13.72 23.09
C GLU A 115 2.04 -12.44 23.91
N GLU A 116 2.25 -11.30 23.25
CA GLU A 116 2.47 -10.02 23.91
C GLU A 116 1.18 -9.32 24.36
N PHE A 117 0.15 -9.31 23.49
CA PHE A 117 -1.02 -8.46 23.70
C PHE A 117 -2.29 -9.19 24.08
N TRP A 118 -2.39 -10.49 23.74
CA TRP A 118 -3.59 -11.28 24.01
C TRP A 118 -3.32 -12.80 24.12
N PRO A 119 -2.62 -13.26 25.17
CA PRO A 119 -2.12 -14.64 25.30
C PRO A 119 -3.22 -15.71 25.48
N GLU A 120 -4.50 -15.31 25.51
CA GLU A 120 -5.63 -16.23 25.50
C GLU A 120 -5.80 -16.96 24.16
N TYR A 121 -5.22 -16.42 23.07
CA TYR A 121 -5.24 -17.00 21.72
C TYR A 121 -3.82 -17.25 21.22
N LYS A 122 -3.66 -18.30 20.44
CA LYS A 122 -2.36 -18.63 19.83
C LYS A 122 -2.13 -17.91 18.50
N ASN A 123 -3.21 -17.65 17.77
CA ASN A 123 -3.18 -17.07 16.43
C ASN A 123 -4.50 -16.39 16.08
N LEU A 124 -4.52 -15.76 14.90
CA LEU A 124 -5.69 -15.05 14.40
C LEU A 124 -6.87 -15.97 14.09
N ASP A 125 -6.63 -17.20 13.69
CA ASP A 125 -7.70 -18.16 13.37
C ASP A 125 -8.49 -18.54 14.61
N GLU A 126 -7.84 -18.74 15.75
CA GLU A 126 -8.52 -18.99 17.04
C GLU A 126 -9.38 -17.78 17.46
N LEU A 127 -8.87 -16.56 17.28
CA LEU A 127 -9.62 -15.34 17.56
C LEU A 127 -10.85 -15.22 16.66
N LYS A 128 -10.70 -15.45 15.35
CA LYS A 128 -11.81 -15.46 14.38
C LYS A 128 -12.86 -16.51 14.72
N ALA A 129 -12.44 -17.73 15.03
CA ALA A 129 -13.35 -18.81 15.42
C ALA A 129 -14.14 -18.47 16.69
N HIS A 130 -13.52 -17.80 17.66
CA HIS A 130 -14.22 -17.33 18.87
C HIS A 130 -15.24 -16.24 18.52
N TYR A 131 -14.86 -15.25 17.72
CA TYR A 131 -15.76 -14.18 17.31
C TYR A 131 -16.98 -14.70 16.53
N GLN A 132 -16.77 -15.65 15.60
CA GLN A 132 -17.85 -16.28 14.84
C GLN A 132 -18.79 -17.14 15.68
N ARG A 133 -18.29 -17.74 16.76
CA ARG A 133 -19.09 -18.54 17.69
C ARG A 133 -19.95 -17.68 18.62
N GLY A 134 -19.59 -16.42 18.82
CA GLY A 134 -20.14 -15.55 19.87
C GLY A 134 -19.35 -15.64 21.16
N GLY A 135 -19.56 -14.70 22.06
CA GLY A 135 -18.84 -14.56 23.33
C GLY A 135 -17.66 -13.56 23.29
N LEU A 136 -17.42 -12.91 22.17
CA LEU A 136 -16.33 -11.95 21.99
C LEU A 136 -16.84 -10.64 21.39
N GLY A 137 -16.85 -9.57 22.15
CA GLY A 137 -17.35 -8.26 21.69
C GLY A 137 -16.33 -7.47 20.86
N ASP A 138 -16.83 -6.71 19.89
CA ASP A 138 -16.09 -5.86 18.95
C ASP A 138 -15.04 -4.97 19.60
N VAL A 139 -15.38 -4.36 20.74
CA VAL A 139 -14.48 -3.44 21.45
C VAL A 139 -13.17 -4.12 21.85
N LYS A 140 -13.22 -5.40 22.26
CA LYS A 140 -12.01 -6.16 22.60
C LYS A 140 -11.14 -6.40 21.37
N VAL A 141 -11.74 -6.81 20.25
CA VAL A 141 -11.03 -7.04 18.97
C VAL A 141 -10.43 -5.74 18.45
N LYS A 142 -11.17 -4.62 18.49
CA LYS A 142 -10.64 -3.30 18.12
C LYS A 142 -9.48 -2.85 19.00
N LYS A 143 -9.54 -3.11 20.30
CA LYS A 143 -8.42 -2.82 21.21
C LYS A 143 -7.18 -3.63 20.86
N PHE A 144 -7.34 -4.88 20.49
CA PHE A 144 -6.24 -5.72 20.03
C PHE A 144 -5.67 -5.19 18.70
N LEU A 145 -6.52 -4.94 17.69
CA LEU A 145 -6.08 -4.32 16.43
C LEU A 145 -5.33 -3.01 16.69
N ASN A 146 -5.81 -2.17 17.61
CA ASN A 146 -5.07 -0.94 17.92
C ASN A 146 -3.66 -1.22 18.45
N LYS A 147 -3.48 -2.22 19.33
CA LYS A 147 -2.13 -2.58 19.81
C LYS A 147 -1.23 -3.06 18.68
N VAL A 148 -1.75 -3.93 17.78
CA VAL A 148 -1.03 -4.39 16.58
C VAL A 148 -0.61 -3.20 15.71
N LEU A 149 -1.54 -2.30 15.38
CA LEU A 149 -1.22 -1.14 14.54
C LEU A 149 -0.27 -0.16 15.24
N GLN A 150 -0.35 0.01 16.56
CA GLN A 150 0.61 0.84 17.28
C GLN A 150 2.03 0.24 17.21
N ALA A 151 2.17 -1.07 17.37
CA ALA A 151 3.46 -1.76 17.24
C ALA A 151 4.07 -1.58 15.84
N GLU A 152 3.26 -1.73 14.77
CA GLU A 152 3.72 -1.54 13.40
C GLU A 152 4.04 -0.06 13.06
N LEU A 153 3.24 0.88 13.56
CA LEU A 153 3.39 2.31 13.22
C LEU A 153 4.40 3.06 14.10
N ALA A 154 4.64 2.63 15.34
CA ALA A 154 5.55 3.33 16.25
C ALA A 154 6.97 3.52 15.67
N PRO A 155 7.63 2.49 15.10
CA PRO A 155 8.96 2.66 14.52
C PRO A 155 8.94 3.57 13.27
N ILE A 156 7.85 3.59 12.52
CA ILE A 156 7.68 4.48 11.36
C ILE A 156 7.58 5.94 11.83
N ARG A 157 6.74 6.21 12.85
CA ARG A 157 6.62 7.55 13.44
C ARG A 157 7.92 8.05 14.03
N ALA A 158 8.65 7.16 14.73
CA ALA A 158 9.96 7.52 15.32
C ALA A 158 10.96 7.96 14.24
N ARG A 159 11.11 7.16 13.17
CA ARG A 159 11.97 7.51 12.01
C ARG A 159 11.52 8.80 11.33
N ARG A 160 10.22 9.00 11.15
CA ARG A 160 9.67 10.24 10.59
C ARG A 160 10.08 11.45 11.41
N LYS A 161 9.89 11.41 12.74
CA LYS A 161 10.29 12.50 13.67
C LYS A 161 11.80 12.78 13.62
N GLU A 162 12.62 11.76 13.45
CA GLU A 162 14.06 11.93 13.25
C GLU A 162 14.35 12.69 11.93
N TRP A 163 13.75 12.30 10.82
CA TRP A 163 13.95 12.93 9.53
C TRP A 163 13.37 14.34 9.44
N GLU A 164 12.30 14.64 10.16
CA GLU A 164 11.75 16.00 10.27
C GLU A 164 12.76 17.01 10.85
N GLN A 165 13.73 16.55 11.63
CA GLN A 165 14.83 17.39 12.15
C GLN A 165 15.97 17.56 11.14
N LYS A 166 15.98 16.82 10.04
CA LYS A 166 17.04 16.75 9.03
C LYS A 166 16.55 17.19 7.64
N LEU A 167 15.65 18.16 7.57
CA LEU A 167 15.05 18.60 6.29
C LEU A 167 16.08 18.95 5.20
N PRO A 168 17.21 19.65 5.48
CA PRO A 168 18.21 19.91 4.45
C PRO A 168 18.79 18.62 3.84
N GLU A 169 19.00 17.58 4.64
CA GLU A 169 19.48 16.26 4.19
C GLU A 169 18.42 15.56 3.33
N VAL A 170 17.14 15.62 3.75
CA VAL A 170 16.01 15.07 2.96
C VAL A 170 15.95 15.73 1.58
N PHE A 171 16.07 17.06 1.51
CA PHE A 171 16.08 17.76 0.22
C PHE A 171 17.32 17.44 -0.63
N ALA A 172 18.48 17.20 -0.01
CA ALA A 172 19.67 16.75 -0.73
C ALA A 172 19.46 15.37 -1.35
N ILE A 173 18.90 14.42 -0.60
CA ILE A 173 18.55 13.06 -1.10
C ILE A 173 17.55 13.16 -2.25
N LEU A 174 16.50 13.96 -2.12
CA LEU A 174 15.52 14.18 -3.19
C LEU A 174 16.16 14.76 -4.45
N LYS A 175 17.05 15.75 -4.31
CA LYS A 175 17.75 16.37 -5.43
C LYS A 175 18.65 15.38 -6.19
N GLU A 176 19.43 14.59 -5.46
CA GLU A 176 20.31 13.59 -6.08
C GLU A 176 19.50 12.45 -6.72
N GLY A 177 18.45 11.97 -6.05
CA GLY A 177 17.53 10.97 -6.62
C GLY A 177 16.83 11.47 -7.88
N SER A 178 16.41 12.74 -7.90
CA SER A 178 15.80 13.37 -9.08
C SER A 178 16.77 13.44 -10.26
N LYS A 179 18.03 13.82 -10.03
CA LYS A 179 19.07 13.83 -11.08
C LYS A 179 19.32 12.44 -11.66
N ALA A 180 19.39 11.41 -10.79
CA ALA A 180 19.60 10.04 -11.25
C ALA A 180 18.41 9.54 -12.10
N ALA A 181 17.18 9.87 -11.71
CA ALA A 181 15.98 9.53 -12.45
C ALA A 181 15.90 10.29 -13.78
N GLU A 182 16.25 11.58 -13.79
CA GLU A 182 16.30 12.42 -14.99
C GLU A 182 17.32 11.88 -16.01
N ALA A 183 18.53 11.53 -15.56
CA ALA A 183 19.55 10.95 -16.43
C ALA A 183 19.05 9.66 -17.09
N LYS A 184 18.41 8.76 -16.32
CA LYS A 184 17.88 7.50 -16.87
C LYS A 184 16.70 7.74 -17.82
N ALA A 185 15.84 8.68 -17.52
CA ALA A 185 14.72 9.05 -18.39
C ALA A 185 15.24 9.69 -19.70
N ALA A 186 16.28 10.52 -19.64
CA ALA A 186 16.90 11.15 -20.81
C ALA A 186 17.49 10.12 -21.79
N GLU A 187 18.20 9.09 -21.29
CA GLU A 187 18.69 7.97 -22.12
C GLU A 187 17.53 7.34 -22.92
N THR A 188 16.48 6.90 -22.20
CA THR A 188 15.32 6.27 -22.85
C THR A 188 14.63 7.22 -23.84
N LEU A 189 14.54 8.51 -23.52
CA LEU A 189 13.94 9.50 -24.42
C LEU A 189 14.77 9.71 -25.69
N GLN A 190 16.11 9.65 -25.59
CA GLN A 190 16.99 9.71 -26.75
C GLN A 190 16.77 8.49 -27.64
N ASP A 191 16.72 7.28 -27.10
CA ASP A 191 16.44 6.07 -27.87
C ASP A 191 15.08 6.15 -28.59
N VAL A 192 14.04 6.62 -27.89
CA VAL A 192 12.70 6.83 -28.46
C VAL A 192 12.75 7.86 -29.61
N LYS A 193 13.42 9.00 -29.44
CA LYS A 193 13.54 10.02 -30.46
C LYS A 193 14.30 9.51 -31.68
N ALA A 194 15.37 8.75 -31.46
CA ALA A 194 16.16 8.16 -32.56
C ALA A 194 15.33 7.13 -33.36
N ALA A 195 14.60 6.24 -32.65
CA ALA A 195 13.73 5.26 -33.29
C ALA A 195 12.62 5.93 -34.14
N MET A 196 12.05 7.02 -33.63
CA MET A 196 11.03 7.80 -34.36
C MET A 196 11.60 8.72 -35.42
N ARG A 197 12.92 8.87 -35.52
CA ARG A 197 13.63 9.82 -36.41
C ARG A 197 13.20 11.27 -36.20
N ILE A 198 13.05 11.70 -34.96
CA ILE A 198 12.73 13.09 -34.57
C ILE A 198 13.85 13.77 -33.80
N ASN A 199 15.06 13.24 -33.90
CA ASN A 199 16.32 13.78 -33.34
C ASN A 199 17.09 14.65 -34.32
N TYR A 200 16.39 15.49 -35.08
CA TYR A 200 16.93 16.25 -36.23
C TYR A 200 18.20 17.05 -35.94
N PHE A 201 18.37 17.55 -34.73
CA PHE A 201 19.53 18.38 -34.36
C PHE A 201 20.75 17.56 -33.91
N ASP A 202 20.55 16.25 -33.66
CA ASP A 202 21.59 15.33 -33.18
C ASP A 202 21.93 14.27 -34.23
N ASP A 203 21.22 14.25 -35.35
CA ASP A 203 21.38 13.25 -36.41
C ASP A 203 22.27 13.81 -37.54
N ALA A 204 23.44 13.19 -37.72
CA ALA A 204 24.42 13.59 -38.72
C ALA A 204 23.86 13.51 -40.16
N ASP A 205 22.90 12.63 -40.42
CA ASP A 205 22.27 12.48 -41.74
C ASP A 205 21.37 13.67 -42.12
N PHE A 206 20.93 14.46 -41.16
CA PHE A 206 20.15 15.67 -41.37
C PHE A 206 21.00 16.96 -41.33
N LEU A 207 22.25 16.88 -40.83
CA LEU A 207 23.13 18.05 -40.69
C LEU A 207 24.14 18.20 -41.83
N ASN A 208 24.26 17.21 -42.72
CA ASN A 208 25.08 17.17 -43.93
C ASN A 208 24.20 17.21 -45.15
#